data_821a3c595ef5b0e3a75ccc69ff611bd4
#
_entry.id   821a3c595ef5b0e3a75ccc69ff611bd4
#
_cell.length_a   1.000
_cell.length_b   1.000
_cell.length_c   1.000
_cell.angle_alpha   90.00
_cell.angle_beta   90.00
_cell.angle_gamma   90.00
#
_symmetry.space_group_name_H-M   'P 1'
#
loop_
_entity.id
_entity.type
_entity.pdbx_description
1 polymer ?
#
loop_
_entity_poly.entity_id
_entity_poly.type
_entity_poly.pdbx_seq_one_letter_code
_entity_poly.pdbx_strand_id
1 'polypeptide(L)'
;MSTSQTTQLRARRSCLAVPGSSQKFIDKARTLPADQVFLDLEDAVAPLAKPDARKTIVAALNEGGWGERIRVVRVNDWTTEWTYRDVTEVVEGAGANLDAIMLPKVQTPEQVVALDLLLGQIEKAMGYEVGRIGIEAQIENALGLTNVNAIATASPRVETIIFGPADFMASINMKSLVVGEQPVGYDVGDAYHHILMSILMAARAHDKQAIDGPYLQIKDVEGFRRVAGRSAALGFDGKWVLHPGQIDAANETFSPRQEDYDHAENILDAYEWYTSESGGKRGAAMIGDEMIDEASRKMALVISGKGRAAGMQRTDRWS
;
A
#
# COMPACT_ATOMS: atom_id res chain seq x y z
N MET A 1 -10.32 10.18 26.78
CA MET A 1 -11.04 9.45 25.73
C MET A 1 -10.67 10.14 24.42
N SER A 2 -9.66 9.64 23.73
CA SER A 2 -9.26 10.17 22.43
C SER A 2 -10.22 9.57 21.40
N THR A 3 -11.02 10.39 20.75
CA THR A 3 -11.75 10.00 19.55
C THR A 3 -10.71 9.75 18.45
N SER A 4 -10.32 8.50 18.28
CA SER A 4 -9.59 8.07 17.10
C SER A 4 -10.49 8.41 15.90
N GLN A 5 -10.12 9.44 15.16
CA GLN A 5 -10.64 9.60 13.80
C GLN A 5 -10.25 8.32 13.07
N THR A 6 -11.21 7.46 12.82
CA THR A 6 -11.05 6.34 11.90
C THR A 6 -10.73 6.94 10.54
N THR A 7 -9.45 7.03 10.22
CA THR A 7 -9.01 7.41 8.88
C THR A 7 -9.67 6.43 7.92
N GLN A 8 -10.51 6.93 7.03
CA GLN A 8 -11.22 6.08 6.06
C GLN A 8 -10.19 5.29 5.27
N LEU A 9 -10.29 3.96 5.28
CA LEU A 9 -9.39 3.08 4.56
C LEU A 9 -9.46 3.40 3.06
N ARG A 10 -8.34 3.83 2.47
CA ARG A 10 -8.22 4.00 1.03
C ARG A 10 -7.72 2.70 0.41
N ALA A 11 -8.37 2.23 -0.65
CA ALA A 11 -7.93 1.03 -1.36
C ALA A 11 -6.54 1.25 -2.01
N ARG A 12 -5.67 0.27 -1.88
CA ARG A 12 -4.34 0.21 -2.52
C ARG A 12 -4.10 -1.17 -3.16
N ARG A 13 -5.15 -1.78 -3.69
CA ARG A 13 -5.09 -3.14 -4.28
C ARG A 13 -4.08 -3.21 -5.43
N SER A 14 -4.04 -2.18 -6.26
CA SER A 14 -3.09 -2.02 -7.35
C SER A 14 -2.32 -0.72 -7.22
N CYS A 15 -0.99 -0.81 -7.02
CA CYS A 15 -0.08 0.32 -6.95
C CYS A 15 0.72 0.38 -8.26
N LEU A 16 0.27 1.21 -9.21
CA LEU A 16 0.85 1.29 -10.56
C LEU A 16 2.14 2.10 -10.56
N ALA A 17 3.24 1.45 -10.98
CA ALA A 17 4.53 2.10 -11.19
C ALA A 17 4.58 2.82 -12.52
N VAL A 18 4.98 4.10 -12.53
CA VAL A 18 5.06 4.91 -13.75
C VAL A 18 6.36 5.70 -13.76
N PRO A 19 7.25 5.49 -14.75
CA PRO A 19 8.47 6.28 -14.89
C PRO A 19 8.16 7.78 -14.99
N GLY A 20 8.68 8.58 -14.05
CA GLY A 20 8.46 10.03 -14.00
C GLY A 20 9.03 10.82 -15.19
N SER A 21 9.91 10.18 -15.95
CA SER A 21 10.48 10.75 -17.19
C SER A 21 9.59 10.58 -18.43
N SER A 22 8.46 9.85 -18.33
CA SER A 22 7.63 9.50 -19.50
C SER A 22 6.24 10.11 -19.43
N GLN A 23 6.05 11.26 -20.06
CA GLN A 23 4.72 11.90 -20.15
C GLN A 23 3.66 10.97 -20.72
N LYS A 24 4.01 10.20 -21.76
CA LYS A 24 3.11 9.20 -22.37
C LYS A 24 2.57 8.18 -21.36
N PHE A 25 3.41 7.66 -20.48
CA PHE A 25 2.98 6.68 -19.48
C PHE A 25 2.18 7.33 -18.35
N ILE A 26 2.54 8.57 -17.99
CA ILE A 26 1.80 9.37 -17.02
C ILE A 26 0.36 9.63 -17.52
N ASP A 27 0.20 10.08 -18.75
CA ASP A 27 -1.10 10.35 -19.36
C ASP A 27 -1.95 9.06 -19.43
N LYS A 28 -1.31 7.95 -19.80
CA LYS A 28 -1.99 6.66 -19.80
C LYS A 28 -2.45 6.24 -18.40
N ALA A 29 -1.62 6.43 -17.37
CA ALA A 29 -1.92 6.05 -15.99
C ALA A 29 -3.18 6.74 -15.45
N ARG A 30 -3.43 8.00 -15.83
CA ARG A 30 -4.64 8.75 -15.47
C ARG A 30 -5.93 8.08 -15.91
N THR A 31 -5.90 7.26 -16.95
CA THR A 31 -7.09 6.60 -17.53
C THR A 31 -7.29 5.17 -17.04
N LEU A 32 -6.35 4.62 -16.27
CA LEU A 32 -6.37 3.23 -15.84
C LEU A 32 -7.07 3.07 -14.48
N PRO A 33 -7.73 1.94 -14.20
CA PRO A 33 -8.47 1.71 -12.96
C PRO A 33 -7.56 1.25 -11.79
N ALA A 34 -6.36 1.84 -11.68
CA ALA A 34 -5.49 1.60 -10.54
C ALA A 34 -5.96 2.39 -9.32
N ASP A 35 -5.86 1.79 -8.13
CA ASP A 35 -6.18 2.48 -6.88
C ASP A 35 -5.13 3.53 -6.53
N GLN A 36 -3.86 3.22 -6.78
CA GLN A 36 -2.73 4.11 -6.56
C GLN A 36 -1.86 4.19 -7.81
N VAL A 37 -1.34 5.38 -8.07
CA VAL A 37 -0.28 5.61 -9.05
C VAL A 37 0.91 6.22 -8.34
N PHE A 38 2.08 5.61 -8.46
CA PHE A 38 3.31 6.26 -8.04
C PHE A 38 4.18 6.63 -9.24
N LEU A 39 4.56 7.92 -9.27
CA LEU A 39 5.46 8.49 -10.27
C LEU A 39 6.89 8.33 -9.78
N ASP A 40 7.68 7.59 -10.53
CA ASP A 40 9.00 7.16 -10.10
C ASP A 40 10.11 8.11 -10.50
N LEU A 41 10.97 8.50 -9.55
CA LEU A 41 12.22 9.24 -9.77
C LEU A 41 13.46 8.36 -9.52
N GLU A 42 13.27 7.11 -9.05
CA GLU A 42 14.37 6.25 -8.66
C GLU A 42 14.85 5.38 -9.85
N ASP A 43 14.69 4.08 -9.76
CA ASP A 43 15.28 3.08 -10.66
C ASP A 43 14.75 3.15 -12.10
N ALA A 44 13.50 3.58 -12.29
CA ALA A 44 12.93 3.71 -13.64
C ALA A 44 13.37 4.99 -14.38
N VAL A 45 14.20 5.86 -13.75
CA VAL A 45 14.67 7.11 -14.35
C VAL A 45 16.19 7.17 -14.33
N ALA A 46 16.79 7.25 -15.52
CA ALA A 46 18.24 7.37 -15.66
C ALA A 46 18.78 8.63 -14.93
N PRO A 47 19.99 8.57 -14.33
CA PRO A 47 20.54 9.67 -13.54
C PRO A 47 20.45 11.05 -14.20
N LEU A 48 20.84 11.15 -15.47
CA LEU A 48 20.82 12.41 -16.21
C LEU A 48 19.39 12.94 -16.51
N ALA A 49 18.37 12.09 -16.44
CA ALA A 49 16.99 12.47 -16.69
C ALA A 49 16.23 12.89 -15.41
N LYS A 50 16.78 12.65 -14.22
CA LYS A 50 16.10 12.91 -12.95
C LYS A 50 15.68 14.37 -12.77
N PRO A 51 16.50 15.40 -13.10
CA PRO A 51 16.10 16.81 -12.98
C PRO A 51 14.89 17.18 -13.84
N ASP A 52 14.78 16.64 -15.05
CA ASP A 52 13.65 16.92 -15.93
C ASP A 52 12.42 16.07 -15.57
N ALA A 53 12.64 14.86 -15.06
CA ALA A 53 11.56 14.01 -14.55
C ALA A 53 10.81 14.67 -13.37
N ARG A 54 11.48 15.40 -12.46
CA ARG A 54 10.83 16.19 -11.40
C ARG A 54 9.85 17.20 -11.98
N LYS A 55 10.29 17.97 -12.99
CA LYS A 55 9.44 18.97 -13.65
C LYS A 55 8.23 18.33 -14.33
N THR A 56 8.44 17.18 -15.00
CA THR A 56 7.38 16.40 -15.64
C THR A 56 6.35 15.92 -14.61
N ILE A 57 6.80 15.40 -13.48
CA ILE A 57 5.93 14.97 -12.38
C ILE A 57 5.12 16.14 -11.79
N VAL A 58 5.79 17.26 -11.50
CA VAL A 58 5.13 18.47 -10.96
C VAL A 58 4.04 18.96 -11.92
N ALA A 59 4.36 19.06 -13.20
CA ALA A 59 3.39 19.47 -14.23
C ALA A 59 2.20 18.51 -14.29
N ALA A 60 2.47 17.20 -14.30
CA ALA A 60 1.45 16.16 -14.36
C ALA A 60 0.52 16.13 -13.14
N LEU A 61 1.04 16.33 -11.94
CA LEU A 61 0.22 16.40 -10.72
C LEU A 61 -0.69 17.65 -10.76
N ASN A 62 -0.17 18.78 -11.20
CA ASN A 62 -0.92 20.05 -11.28
C ASN A 62 -1.95 20.08 -12.41
N GLU A 63 -1.71 19.36 -13.50
CA GLU A 63 -2.69 19.21 -14.59
C GLU A 63 -3.96 18.48 -14.15
N GLY A 64 -3.86 17.62 -13.13
CA GLY A 64 -5.00 16.88 -12.58
C GLY A 64 -5.43 15.70 -13.42
N GLY A 65 -6.75 15.35 -13.35
CA GLY A 65 -7.30 14.19 -14.06
C GLY A 65 -7.06 12.85 -13.37
N TRP A 66 -6.64 12.86 -12.12
CA TRP A 66 -6.32 11.64 -11.34
C TRP A 66 -7.55 10.96 -10.71
N GLY A 67 -8.69 11.66 -10.60
CA GLY A 67 -9.90 11.14 -9.93
C GLY A 67 -9.58 10.78 -8.48
N GLU A 68 -10.09 9.63 -8.02
CA GLU A 68 -9.91 9.13 -6.64
C GLU A 68 -8.57 8.41 -6.40
N ARG A 69 -7.71 8.30 -7.41
CA ARG A 69 -6.42 7.59 -7.29
C ARG A 69 -5.52 8.24 -6.25
N ILE A 70 -4.86 7.43 -5.46
CA ILE A 70 -3.80 7.87 -4.57
C ILE A 70 -2.58 8.24 -5.42
N ARG A 71 -2.07 9.45 -5.25
CA ARG A 71 -0.95 10.03 -6.02
C ARG A 71 0.29 10.04 -5.15
N VAL A 72 1.25 9.25 -5.53
CA VAL A 72 2.50 9.06 -4.79
C VAL A 72 3.68 9.41 -5.70
N VAL A 73 4.76 9.91 -5.13
CA VAL A 73 6.04 10.05 -5.82
C VAL A 73 7.08 9.22 -5.08
N ARG A 74 7.70 8.28 -5.80
CA ARG A 74 8.86 7.56 -5.28
C ARG A 74 10.11 8.41 -5.55
N VAL A 75 10.73 8.88 -4.49
CA VAL A 75 11.98 9.64 -4.53
C VAL A 75 13.19 8.70 -4.55
N ASN A 76 14.38 9.24 -4.76
CA ASN A 76 15.61 8.47 -4.57
C ASN A 76 15.89 8.21 -3.07
N ASP A 77 16.70 7.22 -2.76
CA ASP A 77 17.08 6.92 -1.38
C ASP A 77 18.10 7.93 -0.81
N TRP A 78 18.19 7.96 0.52
CA TRP A 78 19.04 8.93 1.26
C TRP A 78 20.54 8.78 1.02
N THR A 79 21.02 7.72 0.38
CA THR A 79 22.44 7.56 0.08
C THR A 79 22.87 8.28 -1.20
N THR A 80 21.89 8.82 -1.94
CA THR A 80 22.10 9.56 -3.19
C THR A 80 22.09 11.07 -2.96
N GLU A 81 22.61 11.81 -3.92
CA GLU A 81 22.56 13.28 -3.94
C GLU A 81 21.21 13.86 -4.38
N TRP A 82 20.21 13.02 -4.73
CA TRP A 82 18.97 13.51 -5.36
C TRP A 82 17.81 13.66 -4.38
N THR A 83 17.73 12.88 -3.31
CA THR A 83 16.56 12.76 -2.43
C THR A 83 16.01 14.10 -1.95
N TYR A 84 16.87 14.98 -1.43
CA TYR A 84 16.42 16.26 -0.90
C TYR A 84 15.80 17.16 -1.99
N ARG A 85 16.34 17.13 -3.22
CA ARG A 85 15.78 17.86 -4.35
C ARG A 85 14.48 17.23 -4.85
N ASP A 86 14.41 15.90 -4.88
CA ASP A 86 13.18 15.20 -5.26
C ASP A 86 12.03 15.60 -4.33
N VAL A 87 12.26 15.58 -3.02
CA VAL A 87 11.26 15.98 -2.03
C VAL A 87 10.93 17.47 -2.17
N THR A 88 11.93 18.34 -2.18
CA THR A 88 11.73 19.80 -2.17
C THR A 88 11.03 20.26 -3.44
N GLU A 89 11.56 19.93 -4.62
CA GLU A 89 11.02 20.40 -5.89
C GLU A 89 9.60 19.87 -6.17
N VAL A 90 9.33 18.59 -5.81
CA VAL A 90 8.01 17.99 -6.01
C VAL A 90 6.99 18.56 -5.03
N VAL A 91 7.33 18.67 -3.75
CA VAL A 91 6.38 19.14 -2.73
C VAL A 91 6.12 20.64 -2.84
N GLU A 92 7.14 21.46 -3.10
CA GLU A 92 6.94 22.90 -3.38
C GLU A 92 6.12 23.11 -4.65
N GLY A 93 6.39 22.32 -5.70
CA GLY A 93 5.76 22.49 -7.00
C GLY A 93 4.35 21.93 -7.13
N ALA A 94 4.03 20.85 -6.41
CA ALA A 94 2.77 20.10 -6.57
C ALA A 94 2.22 19.49 -5.27
N GLY A 95 2.71 19.86 -4.10
CA GLY A 95 2.32 19.27 -2.82
C GLY A 95 0.82 19.32 -2.56
N ALA A 96 0.09 20.33 -3.04
CA ALA A 96 -1.37 20.39 -2.92
C ALA A 96 -2.09 19.21 -3.63
N ASN A 97 -1.46 18.63 -4.64
CA ASN A 97 -1.99 17.56 -5.49
C ASN A 97 -1.31 16.20 -5.23
N LEU A 98 -0.48 16.09 -4.20
CA LEU A 98 0.27 14.90 -3.83
C LEU A 98 -0.33 14.29 -2.56
N ASP A 99 -0.51 12.98 -2.50
CA ASP A 99 -1.01 12.28 -1.32
C ASP A 99 0.14 11.80 -0.41
N ALA A 100 1.19 11.20 -0.98
CA ALA A 100 2.32 10.68 -0.20
C ALA A 100 3.66 10.71 -0.97
N ILE A 101 4.75 10.64 -0.21
CA ILE A 101 6.10 10.34 -0.71
C ILE A 101 6.43 8.89 -0.38
N MET A 102 6.86 8.13 -1.39
CA MET A 102 7.41 6.79 -1.20
C MET A 102 8.92 6.89 -1.04
N LEU A 103 9.42 6.46 0.11
CA LEU A 103 10.83 6.42 0.44
C LEU A 103 11.37 5.01 0.21
N PRO A 104 12.25 4.80 -0.79
CA PRO A 104 12.84 3.50 -1.07
C PRO A 104 13.99 3.18 -0.12
N LYS A 105 14.38 1.91 -0.06
CA LYS A 105 15.58 1.39 0.60
C LYS A 105 15.73 1.83 2.06
N VAL A 106 14.60 1.95 2.79
CA VAL A 106 14.60 2.35 4.19
C VAL A 106 15.30 1.31 5.05
N GLN A 107 16.30 1.74 5.80
CA GLN A 107 17.11 0.88 6.67
C GLN A 107 16.88 1.16 8.15
N THR A 108 16.64 2.42 8.50
CA THR A 108 16.50 2.84 9.89
C THR A 108 15.33 3.83 10.07
N PRO A 109 14.74 3.92 11.29
CA PRO A 109 13.66 4.86 11.57
C PRO A 109 14.08 6.32 11.40
N GLU A 110 15.36 6.66 11.59
CA GLU A 110 15.87 8.02 11.45
C GLU A 110 15.72 8.55 10.02
N GLN A 111 15.77 7.67 9.02
CA GLN A 111 15.55 8.07 7.62
C GLN A 111 14.11 8.53 7.39
N VAL A 112 13.14 7.91 8.05
CA VAL A 112 11.73 8.32 8.03
C VAL A 112 11.53 9.63 8.79
N VAL A 113 12.16 9.76 9.96
CA VAL A 113 12.12 11.00 10.77
C VAL A 113 12.71 12.18 9.99
N ALA A 114 13.81 11.97 9.28
CA ALA A 114 14.42 13.01 8.44
C ALA A 114 13.45 13.49 7.33
N LEU A 115 12.75 12.55 6.68
CA LEU A 115 11.74 12.89 5.68
C LEU A 115 10.55 13.64 6.30
N ASP A 116 10.05 13.20 7.46
CA ASP A 116 8.95 13.88 8.17
C ASP A 116 9.29 15.33 8.52
N LEU A 117 10.50 15.55 9.06
CA LEU A 117 10.98 16.89 9.38
C LEU A 117 11.07 17.79 8.14
N LEU A 118 11.60 17.27 7.04
CA LEU A 118 11.71 17.98 5.77
C LEU A 118 10.32 18.32 5.22
N LEU A 119 9.40 17.35 5.17
CA LEU A 119 8.01 17.57 4.73
C LEU A 119 7.33 18.63 5.60
N GLY A 120 7.48 18.56 6.92
CA GLY A 120 6.89 19.53 7.84
C GLY A 120 7.41 20.97 7.64
N GLN A 121 8.67 21.16 7.25
CA GLN A 121 9.23 22.46 6.91
C GLN A 121 8.64 22.99 5.61
N ILE A 122 8.57 22.16 4.57
CA ILE A 122 8.04 22.56 3.27
C ILE A 122 6.54 22.86 3.38
N GLU A 123 5.76 22.02 4.06
CA GLU A 123 4.32 22.24 4.29
C GLU A 123 4.06 23.58 4.96
N LYS A 124 4.84 23.93 6.00
CA LYS A 124 4.75 25.26 6.63
C LYS A 124 5.09 26.39 5.66
N ALA A 125 6.16 26.25 4.89
CA ALA A 125 6.60 27.28 3.95
C ALA A 125 5.56 27.51 2.84
N MET A 126 4.89 26.43 2.39
CA MET A 126 3.85 26.46 1.36
C MET A 126 2.44 26.78 1.89
N GLY A 127 2.27 26.89 3.21
CA GLY A 127 0.96 27.14 3.82
C GLY A 127 0.02 25.91 3.81
N TYR A 128 0.58 24.72 3.71
CA TYR A 128 -0.20 23.48 3.82
C TYR A 128 -0.38 23.08 5.30
N GLU A 129 -1.39 22.26 5.57
CA GLU A 129 -1.53 21.60 6.87
C GLU A 129 -0.32 20.67 7.10
N VAL A 130 0.34 20.83 8.25
CA VAL A 130 1.48 19.99 8.61
C VAL A 130 1.01 18.56 8.90
N GLY A 131 1.61 17.59 8.24
CA GLY A 131 1.22 16.20 8.34
C GLY A 131 0.30 15.73 7.22
N ARG A 132 -0.04 16.59 6.26
CA ARG A 132 -0.93 16.28 5.15
C ARG A 132 -0.36 15.25 4.18
N ILE A 133 0.93 15.34 3.89
CA ILE A 133 1.60 14.42 2.96
C ILE A 133 2.05 13.19 3.74
N GLY A 134 1.55 12.02 3.32
CA GLY A 134 1.89 10.73 3.88
C GLY A 134 3.30 10.24 3.50
N ILE A 135 3.74 9.18 4.17
CA ILE A 135 4.99 8.48 3.87
C ILE A 135 4.69 7.00 3.63
N GLU A 136 5.20 6.47 2.54
CA GLU A 136 5.22 5.05 2.22
C GLU A 136 6.65 4.53 2.36
N ALA A 137 6.90 3.63 3.31
CA ALA A 137 8.25 3.12 3.59
C ALA A 137 8.50 1.79 2.88
N GLN A 138 9.53 1.72 2.03
CA GLN A 138 9.85 0.52 1.26
C GLN A 138 11.01 -0.24 1.92
N ILE A 139 10.76 -1.50 2.25
CA ILE A 139 11.70 -2.43 2.89
C ILE A 139 12.32 -3.31 1.82
N GLU A 140 13.60 -3.08 1.55
CA GLU A 140 14.33 -3.66 0.41
C GLU A 140 15.67 -4.27 0.79
N ASN A 141 15.95 -4.41 2.08
CA ASN A 141 17.19 -5.00 2.56
C ASN A 141 17.04 -5.62 3.96
N ALA A 142 18.02 -6.42 4.33
CA ALA A 142 18.02 -7.14 5.60
C ALA A 142 17.97 -6.21 6.82
N LEU A 143 18.68 -5.07 6.79
CA LEU A 143 18.69 -4.11 7.90
C LEU A 143 17.32 -3.44 8.06
N GLY A 144 16.69 -3.04 6.95
CA GLY A 144 15.34 -2.48 6.96
C GLY A 144 14.32 -3.46 7.52
N LEU A 145 14.41 -4.75 7.16
CA LEU A 145 13.52 -5.78 7.71
C LEU A 145 13.75 -5.97 9.22
N THR A 146 15.00 -5.97 9.66
CA THR A 146 15.33 -6.06 11.10
C THR A 146 14.74 -4.89 11.89
N ASN A 147 14.65 -3.71 11.28
CA ASN A 147 14.15 -2.48 11.89
C ASN A 147 12.69 -2.18 11.54
N VAL A 148 11.99 -3.06 10.81
CA VAL A 148 10.68 -2.76 10.22
C VAL A 148 9.64 -2.26 11.24
N ASN A 149 9.64 -2.79 12.45
CA ASN A 149 8.73 -2.36 13.50
C ASN A 149 9.01 -0.93 13.97
N ALA A 150 10.29 -0.56 14.13
CA ALA A 150 10.69 0.81 14.47
C ALA A 150 10.43 1.78 13.31
N ILE A 151 10.63 1.35 12.06
CA ILE A 151 10.32 2.14 10.86
C ILE A 151 8.82 2.44 10.78
N ALA A 152 7.96 1.45 11.07
CA ALA A 152 6.49 1.62 11.03
C ALA A 152 5.98 2.67 12.03
N THR A 153 6.70 2.94 13.09
CA THR A 153 6.33 3.92 14.14
C THR A 153 7.14 5.21 14.12
N ALA A 154 8.10 5.34 13.20
CA ALA A 154 9.03 6.47 13.17
C ALA A 154 8.37 7.84 12.93
N SER A 155 7.21 7.86 12.29
CA SER A 155 6.40 9.06 12.07
C SER A 155 4.92 8.71 11.99
N PRO A 156 4.01 9.58 12.47
CA PRO A 156 2.57 9.42 12.25
C PRO A 156 2.17 9.48 10.77
N ARG A 157 3.04 10.03 9.91
CA ARG A 157 2.82 10.09 8.45
C ARG A 157 2.97 8.75 7.75
N VAL A 158 3.58 7.73 8.37
CA VAL A 158 3.73 6.41 7.75
C VAL A 158 2.35 5.80 7.55
N GLU A 159 1.99 5.56 6.28
CA GLU A 159 0.70 4.97 5.88
C GLU A 159 0.87 3.51 5.48
N THR A 160 1.96 3.19 4.79
CA THR A 160 2.20 1.85 4.26
C THR A 160 3.62 1.37 4.52
N ILE A 161 3.76 0.05 4.68
CA ILE A 161 5.03 -0.66 4.63
C ILE A 161 5.02 -1.52 3.37
N ILE A 162 6.01 -1.32 2.51
CA ILE A 162 6.06 -1.93 1.18
C ILE A 162 7.23 -2.90 1.10
N PHE A 163 7.04 -4.05 0.49
CA PHE A 163 8.12 -5.00 0.20
C PHE A 163 8.77 -4.72 -1.15
N GLY A 164 10.09 -4.51 -1.18
CA GLY A 164 10.88 -4.38 -2.41
C GLY A 164 11.73 -5.63 -2.66
N PRO A 165 11.22 -6.64 -3.39
CA PRO A 165 11.83 -7.97 -3.45
C PRO A 165 13.18 -8.01 -4.19
N ALA A 166 13.39 -7.19 -5.23
CA ALA A 166 14.61 -7.27 -6.04
C ALA A 166 15.87 -6.92 -5.25
N ASP A 167 15.90 -5.72 -4.68
CA ASP A 167 16.99 -5.27 -3.82
C ASP A 167 17.12 -6.13 -2.55
N PHE A 168 15.96 -6.60 -2.03
CA PHE A 168 15.96 -7.48 -0.86
C PHE A 168 16.69 -8.80 -1.14
N MET A 169 16.38 -9.44 -2.28
CA MET A 169 17.05 -10.68 -2.70
C MET A 169 18.57 -10.48 -2.85
N ALA A 170 18.99 -9.36 -3.43
CA ALA A 170 20.39 -8.99 -3.53
C ALA A 170 21.03 -8.79 -2.13
N SER A 171 20.34 -8.10 -1.23
CA SER A 171 20.79 -7.81 0.13
C SER A 171 21.04 -9.07 0.97
N ILE A 172 20.31 -10.16 0.74
CA ILE A 172 20.47 -11.43 1.46
C ILE A 172 21.24 -12.49 0.66
N ASN A 173 21.86 -12.10 -0.47
CA ASN A 173 22.60 -13.00 -1.37
C ASN A 173 21.75 -14.20 -1.88
N MET A 174 20.46 -13.97 -2.14
CA MET A 174 19.59 -15.01 -2.69
C MET A 174 20.04 -15.41 -4.09
N LYS A 175 20.17 -16.71 -4.34
CA LYS A 175 20.64 -17.26 -5.63
C LYS A 175 19.51 -17.35 -6.66
N SER A 176 18.90 -16.21 -6.97
CA SER A 176 17.85 -16.11 -7.98
C SER A 176 17.89 -14.73 -8.63
N LEU A 177 17.57 -14.66 -9.92
CA LEU A 177 17.36 -13.41 -10.64
C LEU A 177 15.86 -13.21 -11.00
N VAL A 178 15.00 -14.14 -10.56
CA VAL A 178 13.57 -14.11 -10.89
C VAL A 178 12.80 -13.65 -9.65
N VAL A 179 12.34 -12.41 -9.70
CA VAL A 179 11.58 -11.80 -8.63
C VAL A 179 10.14 -12.35 -8.61
N GLY A 180 9.70 -12.76 -7.41
CA GLY A 180 8.34 -13.26 -7.17
C GLY A 180 8.21 -14.79 -7.28
N GLU A 181 9.25 -15.49 -7.73
CA GLU A 181 9.26 -16.96 -7.78
C GLU A 181 10.14 -17.55 -6.68
N GLN A 182 9.90 -18.84 -6.38
CA GLN A 182 10.70 -19.55 -5.38
C GLN A 182 12.10 -19.84 -5.93
N PRO A 183 13.16 -19.69 -5.14
CA PRO A 183 14.53 -20.04 -5.54
C PRO A 183 14.62 -21.53 -5.89
N VAL A 184 15.34 -21.84 -6.97
CA VAL A 184 15.61 -23.24 -7.35
C VAL A 184 16.34 -23.98 -6.23
N GLY A 185 15.82 -25.15 -5.85
CA GLY A 185 16.38 -25.98 -4.79
C GLY A 185 15.92 -25.60 -3.36
N TYR A 186 14.99 -24.65 -3.21
CA TYR A 186 14.29 -24.38 -1.96
C TYR A 186 12.90 -25.01 -2.01
N ASP A 187 12.76 -26.18 -1.40
CA ASP A 187 11.56 -27.03 -1.46
C ASP A 187 10.90 -27.25 -0.07
N VAL A 188 11.40 -26.55 0.96
CA VAL A 188 10.92 -26.68 2.34
C VAL A 188 9.87 -25.64 2.74
N GLY A 189 9.23 -24.99 1.76
CA GLY A 189 8.19 -23.99 1.99
C GLY A 189 8.30 -22.78 1.07
N ASP A 190 7.86 -21.63 1.56
CA ASP A 190 7.96 -20.35 0.83
C ASP A 190 9.13 -19.52 1.36
N ALA A 191 10.15 -19.29 0.51
CA ALA A 191 11.34 -18.52 0.87
C ALA A 191 11.04 -17.06 1.28
N TYR A 192 9.92 -16.52 0.84
CA TYR A 192 9.50 -15.16 1.15
C TYR A 192 8.59 -15.07 2.39
N HIS A 193 8.09 -16.19 2.91
CA HIS A 193 7.07 -16.20 3.95
C HIS A 193 7.49 -15.40 5.19
N HIS A 194 8.69 -15.63 5.70
CA HIS A 194 9.20 -14.90 6.87
C HIS A 194 9.26 -13.40 6.62
N ILE A 195 9.72 -12.99 5.43
CA ILE A 195 9.84 -11.58 5.06
C ILE A 195 8.45 -10.93 5.02
N LEU A 196 7.53 -11.54 4.28
CA LEU A 196 6.16 -11.05 4.15
C LEU A 196 5.46 -10.97 5.51
N MET A 197 5.58 -12.01 6.35
CA MET A 197 4.97 -12.01 7.68
C MET A 197 5.58 -10.95 8.60
N SER A 198 6.89 -10.72 8.55
CA SER A 198 7.55 -9.68 9.35
C SER A 198 7.04 -8.28 8.97
N ILE A 199 6.92 -7.99 7.68
CA ILE A 199 6.36 -6.74 7.17
C ILE A 199 4.88 -6.59 7.57
N LEU A 200 4.09 -7.64 7.36
CA LEU A 200 2.67 -7.64 7.70
C LEU A 200 2.43 -7.40 9.19
N MET A 201 3.16 -8.10 10.06
CA MET A 201 3.02 -7.95 11.52
C MET A 201 3.40 -6.53 11.97
N ALA A 202 4.49 -5.96 11.44
CA ALA A 202 4.88 -4.60 11.75
C ALA A 202 3.81 -3.59 11.27
N ALA A 203 3.28 -3.77 10.07
CA ALA A 203 2.21 -2.91 9.56
C ALA A 203 0.94 -3.00 10.44
N ARG A 204 0.47 -4.20 10.74
CA ARG A 204 -0.78 -4.40 11.51
C ARG A 204 -0.67 -3.99 12.98
N ALA A 205 0.50 -4.16 13.61
CA ALA A 205 0.74 -3.72 14.98
C ALA A 205 0.59 -2.20 15.16
N HIS A 206 0.67 -1.45 14.06
CA HIS A 206 0.67 0.03 14.07
C HIS A 206 -0.38 0.63 13.12
N ASP A 207 -1.42 -0.12 12.76
CA ASP A 207 -2.55 0.32 11.91
C ASP A 207 -2.09 0.85 10.53
N LYS A 208 -1.05 0.22 9.95
CA LYS A 208 -0.55 0.54 8.61
C LYS A 208 -1.01 -0.48 7.58
N GLN A 209 -1.04 -0.08 6.30
CA GLN A 209 -1.25 -1.01 5.20
C GLN A 209 0.06 -1.71 4.82
N ALA A 210 -0.05 -2.97 4.41
CA ALA A 210 1.06 -3.77 3.90
C ALA A 210 0.90 -3.97 2.39
N ILE A 211 1.91 -3.58 1.62
CA ILE A 211 1.90 -3.66 0.16
C ILE A 211 3.00 -4.60 -0.31
N ASP A 212 2.64 -5.57 -1.13
CA ASP A 212 3.60 -6.50 -1.74
C ASP A 212 4.28 -5.86 -2.97
N GLY A 213 5.50 -6.28 -3.26
CA GLY A 213 6.32 -5.76 -4.35
C GLY A 213 5.92 -6.26 -5.73
N PRO A 214 6.70 -5.90 -6.78
CA PRO A 214 6.37 -6.21 -8.16
C PRO A 214 6.52 -7.70 -8.51
N TYR A 215 5.86 -8.10 -9.60
CA TYR A 215 6.12 -9.32 -10.36
C TYR A 215 6.62 -8.94 -11.75
N LEU A 216 7.87 -9.31 -12.07
CA LEU A 216 8.56 -8.74 -13.23
C LEU A 216 8.16 -9.36 -14.58
N GLN A 217 7.54 -10.53 -14.59
CA GLN A 217 7.06 -11.15 -15.82
C GLN A 217 5.72 -10.52 -16.24
N ILE A 218 5.78 -9.30 -16.74
CA ILE A 218 4.62 -8.42 -16.97
C ILE A 218 3.54 -8.98 -17.91
N LYS A 219 3.87 -9.98 -18.75
CA LYS A 219 2.92 -10.64 -19.65
C LYS A 219 2.28 -11.89 -19.06
N ASP A 220 2.85 -12.43 -17.99
CA ASP A 220 2.34 -13.60 -17.28
C ASP A 220 1.35 -13.19 -16.20
N VAL A 221 0.10 -12.97 -16.59
CA VAL A 221 -0.97 -12.55 -15.69
C VAL A 221 -1.33 -13.66 -14.70
N GLU A 222 -1.27 -14.92 -15.10
CA GLU A 222 -1.57 -16.05 -14.21
C GLU A 222 -0.48 -16.24 -13.16
N GLY A 223 0.79 -16.09 -13.50
CA GLY A 223 1.88 -16.03 -12.54
C GLY A 223 1.74 -14.85 -11.57
N PHE A 224 1.31 -13.70 -12.08
CA PHE A 224 0.99 -12.55 -11.24
C PHE A 224 -0.13 -12.89 -10.23
N ARG A 225 -1.26 -13.48 -10.67
CA ARG A 225 -2.38 -13.90 -9.80
C ARG A 225 -1.91 -14.87 -8.72
N ARG A 226 -1.09 -15.86 -9.08
CA ARG A 226 -0.55 -16.84 -8.12
C ARG A 226 0.27 -16.16 -7.03
N VAL A 227 1.18 -15.26 -7.40
CA VAL A 227 2.04 -14.56 -6.45
C VAL A 227 1.24 -13.55 -5.60
N ALA A 228 0.33 -12.80 -6.24
CA ALA A 228 -0.57 -11.88 -5.54
C ALA A 228 -1.51 -12.60 -4.57
N GLY A 229 -2.05 -13.76 -4.98
CA GLY A 229 -2.92 -14.58 -4.14
C GLY A 229 -2.24 -15.05 -2.86
N ARG A 230 -0.93 -15.33 -2.89
CA ARG A 230 -0.15 -15.65 -1.69
C ARG A 230 -0.14 -14.51 -0.68
N SER A 231 0.21 -13.31 -1.10
CA SER A 231 0.26 -12.15 -0.19
C SER A 231 -1.15 -11.69 0.25
N ALA A 232 -2.14 -11.76 -0.63
CA ALA A 232 -3.53 -11.49 -0.28
C ALA A 232 -4.06 -12.45 0.80
N ALA A 233 -3.77 -13.75 0.67
CA ALA A 233 -4.16 -14.77 1.65
C ALA A 233 -3.50 -14.57 3.02
N LEU A 234 -2.29 -14.01 3.07
CA LEU A 234 -1.63 -13.62 4.33
C LEU A 234 -2.29 -12.39 4.97
N GLY A 235 -2.96 -11.55 4.20
CA GLY A 235 -3.63 -10.34 4.69
C GLY A 235 -3.08 -9.03 4.15
N PHE A 236 -2.20 -9.03 3.16
CA PHE A 236 -1.74 -7.79 2.50
C PHE A 236 -2.91 -7.02 1.88
N ASP A 237 -2.72 -5.72 1.68
CA ASP A 237 -3.76 -4.82 1.16
C ASP A 237 -3.66 -4.61 -0.34
N GLY A 238 -2.50 -4.89 -0.94
CA GLY A 238 -2.27 -4.73 -2.36
C GLY A 238 -0.87 -5.10 -2.79
N LYS A 239 -0.60 -4.79 -4.06
CA LYS A 239 0.66 -5.16 -4.73
C LYS A 239 1.05 -4.13 -5.78
N TRP A 240 2.35 -3.99 -6.02
CA TRP A 240 2.83 -3.23 -7.18
C TRP A 240 2.43 -3.90 -8.48
N VAL A 241 2.00 -3.08 -9.43
CA VAL A 241 1.74 -3.46 -10.81
C VAL A 241 2.64 -2.64 -11.74
N LEU A 242 3.31 -3.32 -12.66
CA LEU A 242 4.28 -2.71 -13.59
C LEU A 242 3.71 -2.53 -15.00
N HIS A 243 2.54 -3.09 -15.25
CA HIS A 243 1.89 -3.06 -16.56
C HIS A 243 0.38 -2.97 -16.41
N PRO A 244 -0.32 -2.22 -17.29
CA PRO A 244 -1.79 -2.10 -17.23
C PRO A 244 -2.52 -3.45 -17.17
N GLY A 245 -2.02 -4.48 -17.85
CA GLY A 245 -2.62 -5.82 -17.82
C GLY A 245 -2.61 -6.55 -16.48
N GLN A 246 -1.87 -6.04 -15.48
CA GLN A 246 -1.85 -6.59 -14.11
C GLN A 246 -2.88 -5.93 -13.18
N ILE A 247 -3.46 -4.78 -13.57
CA ILE A 247 -4.30 -3.96 -12.68
C ILE A 247 -5.57 -4.71 -12.28
N ASP A 248 -6.31 -5.23 -13.24
CA ASP A 248 -7.57 -5.93 -12.96
C ASP A 248 -7.30 -7.17 -12.10
N ALA A 249 -6.24 -7.93 -12.41
CA ALA A 249 -5.83 -9.08 -11.63
C ALA A 249 -5.48 -8.70 -10.17
N ALA A 250 -4.82 -7.57 -9.94
CA ALA A 250 -4.54 -7.07 -8.60
C ALA A 250 -5.84 -6.64 -7.90
N ASN A 251 -6.68 -5.84 -8.54
CA ASN A 251 -7.93 -5.36 -7.98
C ASN A 251 -8.85 -6.53 -7.58
N GLU A 252 -8.96 -7.56 -8.40
CA GLU A 252 -9.74 -8.77 -8.09
C GLU A 252 -9.12 -9.55 -6.92
N THR A 253 -7.80 -9.79 -6.95
CA THR A 253 -7.11 -10.63 -5.95
C THR A 253 -7.15 -10.03 -4.55
N PHE A 254 -7.03 -8.71 -4.42
CA PHE A 254 -7.02 -8.03 -3.11
C PHE A 254 -8.40 -7.50 -2.68
N SER A 255 -9.44 -7.69 -3.47
CA SER A 255 -10.82 -7.47 -3.04
C SER A 255 -11.38 -8.70 -2.33
N PRO A 256 -12.27 -8.55 -1.35
CA PRO A 256 -13.08 -9.66 -0.87
C PRO A 256 -13.92 -10.24 -2.03
N ARG A 257 -14.24 -11.53 -1.95
CA ARG A 257 -15.30 -12.08 -2.80
C ARG A 257 -16.63 -11.49 -2.41
N GLN A 258 -17.59 -11.41 -3.34
CA GLN A 258 -18.91 -10.83 -3.06
C GLN A 258 -19.62 -11.55 -1.91
N GLU A 259 -19.55 -12.88 -1.89
CA GLU A 259 -20.13 -13.72 -0.82
C GLU A 259 -19.53 -13.38 0.54
N ASP A 260 -18.20 -13.24 0.63
CA ASP A 260 -17.51 -12.92 1.88
C ASP A 260 -17.85 -11.49 2.36
N TYR A 261 -18.00 -10.57 1.42
CA TYR A 261 -18.41 -9.19 1.74
C TYR A 261 -19.84 -9.13 2.28
N ASP A 262 -20.80 -9.76 1.59
CA ASP A 262 -22.18 -9.81 2.02
C ASP A 262 -22.32 -10.51 3.38
N HIS A 263 -21.60 -11.61 3.57
CA HIS A 263 -21.60 -12.33 4.86
C HIS A 263 -21.01 -11.46 5.99
N ALA A 264 -19.91 -10.75 5.74
CA ALA A 264 -19.33 -9.84 6.72
C ALA A 264 -20.32 -8.71 7.10
N GLU A 265 -21.01 -8.11 6.13
CA GLU A 265 -22.04 -7.09 6.39
C GLU A 265 -23.21 -7.68 7.20
N ASN A 266 -23.61 -8.93 6.91
CA ASN A 266 -24.65 -9.64 7.65
C ASN A 266 -24.24 -9.93 9.10
N ILE A 267 -22.99 -10.33 9.36
CA ILE A 267 -22.43 -10.48 10.71
C ILE A 267 -22.50 -9.15 11.48
N LEU A 268 -22.13 -8.05 10.85
CA LEU A 268 -22.15 -6.74 11.49
C LEU A 268 -23.56 -6.31 11.89
N ASP A 269 -24.54 -6.44 11.00
CA ASP A 269 -25.95 -6.13 11.28
C ASP A 269 -26.51 -7.01 12.41
N ALA A 270 -26.28 -8.33 12.32
CA ALA A 270 -26.79 -9.26 13.33
C ALA A 270 -26.14 -9.01 14.69
N TYR A 271 -24.83 -8.79 14.75
CA TYR A 271 -24.14 -8.53 16.00
C TYR A 271 -24.62 -7.22 16.65
N GLU A 272 -24.82 -6.15 15.85
CA GLU A 272 -25.39 -4.89 16.33
C GLU A 272 -26.78 -5.09 16.91
N TRP A 273 -27.64 -5.85 16.23
CA TRP A 273 -28.99 -6.16 16.72
C TRP A 273 -28.94 -6.98 18.01
N TYR A 274 -28.19 -8.10 18.07
CA TYR A 274 -28.14 -8.98 19.24
C TYR A 274 -27.55 -8.31 20.47
N THR A 275 -26.62 -7.37 20.31
CA THR A 275 -26.03 -6.62 21.43
C THR A 275 -26.92 -5.48 21.92
N SER A 276 -27.93 -5.07 21.14
CA SER A 276 -28.91 -4.03 21.50
C SER A 276 -29.87 -4.53 22.61
N GLU A 277 -30.64 -3.60 23.17
CA GLU A 277 -31.71 -3.93 24.13
C GLU A 277 -32.76 -4.84 23.52
N SER A 278 -33.18 -4.58 22.28
CA SER A 278 -34.18 -5.34 21.54
C SER A 278 -33.71 -6.76 21.23
N GLY A 279 -32.41 -6.95 20.97
CA GLY A 279 -31.78 -8.26 20.68
C GLY A 279 -31.41 -9.04 21.93
N GLY A 280 -31.67 -8.50 23.13
CA GLY A 280 -31.48 -9.20 24.41
C GLY A 280 -30.10 -9.06 25.03
N LYS A 281 -29.27 -8.08 24.58
CA LYS A 281 -27.94 -7.76 25.14
C LYS A 281 -26.98 -8.98 25.14
N ARG A 282 -26.97 -9.72 24.05
CA ARG A 282 -26.19 -10.97 23.91
C ARG A 282 -24.83 -10.65 23.29
N GLY A 283 -23.74 -11.06 23.93
CA GLY A 283 -22.37 -10.95 23.40
C GLY A 283 -22.00 -12.06 22.40
N ALA A 284 -22.82 -13.12 22.31
CA ALA A 284 -22.72 -14.17 21.30
C ALA A 284 -24.12 -14.58 20.85
N ALA A 285 -24.27 -14.90 19.56
CA ALA A 285 -25.55 -15.28 18.96
C ALA A 285 -25.33 -16.23 17.77
N MET A 286 -26.42 -16.76 17.21
CA MET A 286 -26.38 -17.62 16.03
C MET A 286 -26.90 -16.85 14.82
N ILE A 287 -26.19 -16.96 13.70
CA ILE A 287 -26.70 -16.63 12.36
C ILE A 287 -26.76 -17.93 11.58
N GLY A 288 -27.98 -18.45 11.36
CA GLY A 288 -28.12 -19.81 10.86
C GLY A 288 -27.40 -20.82 11.79
N ASP A 289 -26.46 -21.56 11.24
CA ASP A 289 -25.65 -22.55 11.96
C ASP A 289 -24.32 -21.99 12.48
N GLU A 290 -24.01 -20.70 12.24
CA GLU A 290 -22.76 -20.08 12.65
C GLU A 290 -22.93 -19.28 13.96
N MET A 291 -22.02 -19.53 14.92
CA MET A 291 -21.92 -18.70 16.12
C MET A 291 -21.09 -17.45 15.85
N ILE A 292 -21.65 -16.30 16.13
CA ILE A 292 -20.96 -15.00 16.03
C ILE A 292 -20.75 -14.38 17.40
N ASP A 293 -19.62 -13.72 17.56
CA ASP A 293 -19.23 -12.98 18.76
C ASP A 293 -18.41 -11.73 18.40
N GLU A 294 -17.74 -11.11 19.37
CA GLU A 294 -16.88 -9.95 19.15
C GLU A 294 -15.67 -10.25 18.25
N ALA A 295 -15.16 -11.49 18.26
CA ALA A 295 -14.07 -11.87 17.34
C ALA A 295 -14.59 -11.94 15.89
N SER A 296 -15.78 -12.54 15.69
CA SER A 296 -16.45 -12.57 14.38
C SER A 296 -16.73 -11.14 13.87
N ARG A 297 -17.19 -10.23 14.73
CA ARG A 297 -17.41 -8.84 14.41
C ARG A 297 -16.11 -8.14 13.94
N LYS A 298 -14.98 -8.36 14.63
CA LYS A 298 -13.69 -7.79 14.26
C LYS A 298 -13.22 -8.30 12.91
N MET A 299 -13.36 -9.60 12.63
CA MET A 299 -13.05 -10.16 11.31
C MET A 299 -13.95 -9.57 10.22
N ALA A 300 -15.25 -9.48 10.48
CA ALA A 300 -16.21 -8.88 9.56
C ALA A 300 -15.91 -7.41 9.26
N LEU A 301 -15.48 -6.60 10.24
CA LEU A 301 -15.08 -5.21 10.02
C LEU A 301 -13.91 -5.09 9.04
N VAL A 302 -12.96 -6.02 9.06
CA VAL A 302 -11.82 -6.01 8.12
C VAL A 302 -12.30 -6.27 6.69
N ILE A 303 -13.12 -7.32 6.49
CA ILE A 303 -13.64 -7.69 5.16
C ILE A 303 -14.58 -6.60 4.64
N SER A 304 -15.50 -6.13 5.46
CA SER A 304 -16.43 -5.03 5.15
C SER A 304 -15.66 -3.76 4.79
N GLY A 305 -14.64 -3.38 5.57
CA GLY A 305 -13.81 -2.20 5.30
C GLY A 305 -13.09 -2.29 3.95
N LYS A 306 -12.51 -3.44 3.61
CA LYS A 306 -11.87 -3.68 2.30
C LYS A 306 -12.89 -3.63 1.16
N GLY A 307 -14.06 -4.24 1.33
CA GLY A 307 -15.12 -4.21 0.32
C GLY A 307 -15.66 -2.81 0.06
N ARG A 308 -15.95 -2.06 1.11
CA ARG A 308 -16.40 -0.66 1.00
C ARG A 308 -15.35 0.24 0.34
N ALA A 309 -14.07 0.10 0.70
CA ALA A 309 -12.97 0.83 0.07
C ALA A 309 -12.81 0.46 -1.42
N ALA A 310 -13.14 -0.77 -1.80
CA ALA A 310 -13.18 -1.23 -3.18
C ALA A 310 -14.45 -0.82 -3.95
N GLY A 311 -15.39 -0.12 -3.31
CA GLY A 311 -16.64 0.30 -3.91
C GLY A 311 -17.69 -0.81 -4.07
N MET A 312 -17.53 -1.94 -3.36
CA MET A 312 -18.49 -3.05 -3.43
C MET A 312 -19.85 -2.66 -2.88
N GLN A 313 -20.89 -3.20 -3.49
CA GLN A 313 -22.27 -3.03 -3.06
C GLN A 313 -22.78 -4.35 -2.49
N ARG A 314 -23.55 -4.27 -1.42
CA ARG A 314 -24.15 -5.41 -0.78
C ARG A 314 -25.27 -5.98 -1.64
N THR A 315 -25.29 -7.28 -1.88
CA THR A 315 -26.30 -7.98 -2.69
C THR A 315 -27.22 -8.86 -1.85
N ASP A 316 -26.81 -9.27 -0.65
CA ASP A 316 -27.62 -10.04 0.28
C ASP A 316 -27.71 -9.34 1.65
N ARG A 317 -28.83 -9.47 2.34
CA ARG A 317 -29.08 -8.84 3.65
C ARG A 317 -29.62 -9.86 4.65
N TRP A 318 -29.05 -9.83 5.84
CA TRP A 318 -29.58 -10.51 7.00
C TRP A 318 -30.99 -9.96 7.32
N SER A 319 -31.94 -10.88 7.59
CA SER A 319 -33.35 -10.59 7.87
C SER A 319 -33.80 -11.10 9.23
#